data_55f5617d9e90799d286efba53cd01dd2
#
_entry.id   55f5617d9e90799d286efba53cd01dd2
#
_cell.length_a   1.000
_cell.length_b   1.000
_cell.length_c   1.000
_cell.angle_alpha   90.00
_cell.angle_beta   90.00
_cell.angle_gamma   90.00
#
_symmetry.space_group_name_H-M   'P 1'
#
loop_
_entity.id
_entity.type
_entity.pdbx_description
1 polymer ?
#
loop_
_entity_poly.entity_id
_entity_poly.type
_entity_poly.pdbx_seq_one_letter_code
_entity_poly.pdbx_strand_id
1 'polypeptide(L)' 'MNWELIGEISHAETSAEGSKIRELHRLLDAYGGKNWKKRKGFGQIRLHPSGEMCQAELHWYEAHGIGKVEMKIKELL' A
#
# COMPACT_ATOMS: atom_id res chain seq x y z
N MET A 1 -8.16 5.22 -12.67
CA MET A 1 -7.01 4.71 -13.43
C MET A 1 -6.61 3.35 -12.86
N ASN A 2 -6.51 2.36 -13.72
CA ASN A 2 -6.06 1.03 -13.31
C ASN A 2 -4.56 0.92 -13.45
N TRP A 3 -3.96 0.13 -12.56
CA TRP A 3 -2.53 -0.08 -12.57
C TRP A 3 -2.19 -1.40 -11.89
N GLU A 4 -1.00 -1.88 -12.12
CA GLU A 4 -0.51 -3.07 -11.44
C GLU A 4 0.94 -2.88 -10.99
N LEU A 5 1.27 -3.49 -9.86
CA LEU A 5 2.64 -3.51 -9.35
C LEU A 5 3.44 -4.56 -10.12
N ILE A 6 4.61 -4.17 -10.58
CA ILE A 6 5.53 -5.05 -11.29
C ILE A 6 6.74 -5.30 -10.39
N GLY A 7 6.91 -6.57 -9.99
CA GLY A 7 8.01 -6.94 -9.12
C GLY A 7 7.80 -6.55 -7.67
N GLU A 8 8.89 -6.29 -6.97
CA GLU A 8 8.87 -6.06 -5.53
C GLU A 8 8.94 -4.58 -5.18
N ILE A 9 8.43 -4.27 -3.99
CA ILE A 9 8.52 -2.91 -3.43
C ILE A 9 9.87 -2.77 -2.75
N SER A 10 10.53 -1.64 -2.98
CA SER A 10 11.81 -1.32 -2.35
C SER A 10 11.64 -0.24 -1.30
N HIS A 11 12.57 -0.22 -0.34
CA HIS A 11 12.62 0.80 0.71
C HIS A 11 11.31 0.92 1.49
N ALA A 12 10.68 -0.22 1.76
CA ALA A 12 9.44 -0.23 2.52
C ALA A 12 9.71 0.17 3.96
N GLU A 13 8.87 1.07 4.47
CA GLU A 13 8.96 1.51 5.86
C GLU A 13 7.59 1.71 6.46
N THR A 14 7.51 1.62 7.79
CA THR A 14 6.27 1.81 8.51
C THR A 14 6.15 3.28 8.93
N SER A 15 5.05 3.91 8.55
CA SER A 15 4.79 5.31 8.89
C SER A 15 3.88 5.48 10.11
N ALA A 16 3.07 4.45 10.43
CA ALA A 16 2.22 4.46 11.63
C ALA A 16 1.85 3.03 12.00
N GLU A 17 1.59 2.79 13.27
CA GLU A 17 1.21 1.47 13.78
C GLU A 17 0.05 1.58 14.74
N GLY A 18 -0.85 0.59 14.71
CA GLY A 18 -1.95 0.45 15.66
C GLY A 18 -2.78 1.70 15.79
N SER A 19 -2.97 2.17 17.01
CA SER A 19 -3.83 3.31 17.30
C SER A 19 -3.36 4.63 16.68
N LYS A 20 -2.12 4.68 16.20
CA LYS A 20 -1.61 5.86 15.49
C LYS A 20 -2.10 5.92 14.05
N ILE A 21 -2.69 4.84 13.54
CA ILE A 21 -3.28 4.82 12.22
C ILE A 21 -4.66 5.48 12.33
N ARG A 22 -4.84 6.58 11.58
CA ARG A 22 -6.10 7.33 11.60
C ARG A 22 -7.29 6.46 11.23
N GLU A 23 -7.11 5.54 10.30
CA GLU A 23 -8.17 4.70 9.76
C GLU A 23 -8.31 3.34 10.43
N LEU A 24 -7.73 3.17 11.62
CA LEU A 24 -7.69 1.86 12.27
C LEU A 24 -9.08 1.23 12.42
N HIS A 25 -10.07 1.99 12.90
CA HIS A 25 -11.40 1.44 13.12
C HIS A 25 -12.04 0.95 11.82
N ARG A 26 -11.86 1.70 10.74
CA ARG A 26 -12.37 1.30 9.43
C ARG A 26 -11.71 0.01 8.95
N LEU A 27 -10.38 -0.11 9.15
CA LEU A 27 -9.63 -1.30 8.75
C LEU A 27 -10.08 -2.52 9.56
N LEU A 28 -10.28 -2.35 10.86
CA LEU A 28 -10.75 -3.44 11.71
C LEU A 28 -12.15 -3.89 11.30
N ASP A 29 -13.03 -2.96 10.97
CA ASP A 29 -14.39 -3.29 10.52
C ASP A 29 -14.38 -4.01 9.17
N ALA A 30 -13.53 -3.56 8.24
CA ALA A 30 -13.50 -4.12 6.89
C ALA A 30 -12.80 -5.48 6.82
N TYR A 31 -11.71 -5.64 7.57
CA TYR A 31 -10.83 -6.80 7.41
C TYR A 31 -10.63 -7.61 8.70
N GLY A 32 -10.92 -7.04 9.85
CA GLY A 32 -10.51 -7.63 11.12
C GLY A 32 -9.00 -7.53 11.26
N GLY A 33 -8.37 -8.63 11.66
CA GLY A 33 -6.92 -8.69 11.79
C GLY A 33 -6.37 -7.97 13.00
N LYS A 34 -5.06 -7.96 13.11
CA LYS A 34 -4.36 -7.32 14.23
C LYS A 34 -2.97 -6.89 13.79
N ASN A 35 -2.34 -6.05 14.61
CA ASN A 35 -0.99 -5.53 14.33
C ASN A 35 -0.97 -4.74 13.02
N TRP A 36 -1.96 -3.88 12.85
CA TRP A 36 -2.07 -3.05 11.66
C TRP A 36 -0.93 -2.05 11.56
N LYS A 37 -0.44 -1.87 10.33
CA LYS A 37 0.62 -0.92 10.00
C LYS A 37 0.24 -0.15 8.76
N LYS A 38 0.55 1.13 8.76
CA LYS A 38 0.51 1.95 7.55
C LYS A 38 1.94 2.00 7.02
N ARG A 39 2.11 1.61 5.76
CA ARG A 39 3.44 1.47 5.18
C ARG A 39 3.56 2.25 3.87
N LYS A 40 4.78 2.54 3.49
CA LYS A 40 5.10 3.18 2.21
C LYS A 40 6.39 2.60 1.65
N GLY A 41 6.55 2.73 0.35
CA GLY A 41 7.73 2.25 -0.34
C GLY A 41 7.68 2.67 -1.79
N PHE A 42 8.60 2.14 -2.59
CA PHE A 42 8.70 2.46 -4.01
C PHE A 42 8.59 1.19 -4.84
N GLY A 43 7.99 1.31 -6.00
CA GLY A 43 7.86 0.18 -6.90
C GLY A 43 7.67 0.61 -8.33
N GLN A 44 7.92 -0.34 -9.23
CA GLN A 44 7.63 -0.14 -10.64
C GLN A 44 6.17 -0.54 -10.87
N ILE A 45 5.47 0.27 -11.62
CA ILE A 45 4.07 0.00 -11.92
C ILE A 45 3.85 0.08 -13.43
N ARG A 46 2.80 -0.63 -13.88
CA ARG A 46 2.30 -0.52 -15.25
C ARG A 46 0.94 0.12 -15.19
N LEU A 47 0.78 1.19 -15.95
CA LEU A 47 -0.50 1.90 -16.08
C LEU A 47 -1.36 1.26 -17.16
N HIS A 48 -2.66 1.21 -16.94
CA HIS A 48 -3.61 0.69 -17.91
C HIS A 48 -4.59 1.79 -18.32
N PRO A 49 -4.99 1.83 -19.59
CA PRO A 49 -4.73 0.87 -20.66
C PRO A 49 -3.44 1.13 -21.46
N SER A 50 -2.70 2.20 -21.17
CA SER A 50 -1.53 2.58 -21.99
C SER A 50 -0.40 1.54 -21.96
N GLY A 51 -0.26 0.80 -20.86
CA GLY A 51 0.87 -0.11 -20.67
C GLY A 51 2.15 0.58 -20.28
N GLU A 52 2.11 1.89 -20.03
CA GLU A 52 3.31 2.64 -19.65
C GLU A 52 3.87 2.17 -18.32
N MET A 53 5.18 1.99 -18.27
CA MET A 53 5.90 1.59 -17.05
C MET A 53 6.51 2.82 -16.41
N CYS A 54 6.34 2.95 -15.09
CA CYS A 54 6.97 4.04 -14.36
C CYS A 54 7.22 3.64 -12.91
N GLN A 55 8.05 4.43 -12.24
CA GLN A 55 8.29 4.28 -10.81
C GLN A 55 7.26 5.09 -10.04
N ALA A 56 6.89 4.60 -8.88
CA ALA A 56 5.89 5.27 -8.05
C ALA A 56 6.21 5.11 -6.57
N GLU A 57 5.84 6.11 -5.80
CA GLU A 57 5.75 5.97 -4.35
C GLU A 57 4.39 5.38 -4.04
N LEU A 58 4.39 4.28 -3.27
CA LEU A 58 3.19 3.51 -2.96
C LEU A 58 2.93 3.54 -1.46
N HIS A 59 1.67 3.64 -1.09
CA HIS A 59 1.22 3.58 0.30
C HIS A 59 0.18 2.48 0.42
N TRP A 60 0.22 1.73 1.54
CA TRP A 60 -0.74 0.65 1.79
C TRP A 60 -0.89 0.42 3.29
N TYR A 61 -1.86 -0.41 3.63
CA TYR A 61 -2.00 -0.93 4.98
C TYR A 61 -1.71 -2.41 4.96
N GLU A 62 -1.18 -2.93 6.06
CA GLU A 62 -1.01 -4.37 6.19
C GLU A 62 -1.20 -4.80 7.64
N ALA A 63 -1.63 -6.04 7.82
CA ALA A 63 -1.83 -6.64 9.12
C ALA A 63 -1.37 -8.08 9.09
N HIS A 64 -1.00 -8.59 10.28
CA HIS A 64 -0.60 -9.97 10.43
C HIS A 64 -1.75 -10.90 10.00
N GLY A 65 -1.45 -11.84 9.12
CA GLY A 65 -2.43 -12.80 8.61
C GLY A 65 -3.35 -12.28 7.50
N ILE A 66 -3.33 -10.96 7.24
CA ILE A 66 -4.15 -10.35 6.19
C ILE A 66 -3.32 -10.04 4.95
N GLY A 67 -2.08 -9.57 5.15
CA GLY A 67 -1.24 -9.10 4.06
C GLY A 67 -1.47 -7.63 3.75
N LYS A 68 -1.07 -7.23 2.54
CA LYS A 68 -1.18 -5.85 2.09
C LYS A 68 -2.55 -5.59 1.48
N VAL A 69 -3.19 -4.50 1.90
CA VAL A 69 -4.49 -4.07 1.38
C VAL A 69 -4.48 -2.60 1.04
N GLU A 70 -5.37 -2.20 0.17
CA GLU A 70 -5.63 -0.79 -0.18
C GLU A 70 -4.37 -0.05 -0.63
N MET A 71 -3.58 -0.70 -1.45
CA MET A 71 -2.39 -0.07 -2.01
C MET A 71 -2.79 1.01 -3.01
N LYS A 72 -2.16 2.17 -2.88
CA LYS A 72 -2.43 3.28 -3.78
C LYS A 72 -1.14 3.97 -4.20
N ILE A 73 -1.19 4.60 -5.35
CA ILE A 73 -0.12 5.45 -5.83
C ILE A 73 -0.22 6.78 -5.09
N LYS A 74 0.84 7.12 -4.37
CA LYS A 74 0.92 8.44 -3.72
C LYS A 74 1.49 9.47 -4.69
N GLU A 75 2.48 9.05 -5.48
CA GLU A 75 3.16 9.93 -6.41
C GLU A 75 3.83 9.13 -7.51
N LEU A 76 3.71 9.60 -8.74
CA LEU A 76 4.49 9.07 -9.87
C LEU A 76 5.83 9.78 -9.89
N LEU A 77 6.90 9.02 -10.07
CA LEU A 77 8.25 9.56 -10.03
C LEU A 77 8.87 9.70 -11.43
#